data_e3d515137b40655b44e2faca02472417
#
_entry.id   e3d515137b40655b44e2faca02472417
#
_cell.length_a   1.000
_cell.length_b   1.000
_cell.length_c   1.000
_cell.angle_alpha   90.00
_cell.angle_beta   90.00
_cell.angle_gamma   90.00
#
_symmetry.space_group_name_H-M   'P 1'
#
loop_
_entity.id
_entity.type
_entity.pdbx_description
1 polymer ?
#
loop_
_entity_poly.entity_id
_entity_poly.type
_entity_poly.pdbx_seq_one_letter_code
_entity_poly.pdbx_strand_id
1 'polypeptide(L)'
;MVSLTTTQRDLLHLLLTTELPIGVPAIGQQLRVTPRQVHYSLREIKTWLARHHTTLQHTPGVGIQVICSADQKQLLLVELGSQAKFQLILTPGQRQQLLALQLLVAHDPLTLFQIQSDIAVSRATALKDLDAAEVWLAGFGLEISRRQHRGCWVEGPELARRQALAALLWGDVPFDWPILSVHHGQGIVFTLAKDAALLPIIGAINTLVRGWDVQAALTQLAWAEAELGGRFTDEAVLHLSLAFVIQAQRVRIGHRASCDVETLEWLQVQATWSVADAIGRQLWRDLSDNARAAETAIMAMHLLCGARDEPWRHDLGADTAFRTLLDILVVQVADAYAVPNLVHDRLLREGLEAHILPACVRQRFALWTPPRLAADTQADRYAVERSVAQQLADTVAAHTGIVLPLDAHDEIVLLLRAAFIRARPERARRVLVVCPSGIATTQLLVARLRARLPRLGTFEVLSMRDLNAGRIASADLIITTVSLTLPATAIVDVIQVHPMLKPEDIAALTQWMA
;
A
#
# COMPACT_ATOMS: atom_id res chain seq x y z
N MET A 1 6.79 43.04 -10.11
CA MET A 1 7.00 42.09 -8.98
C MET A 1 7.41 40.76 -9.62
N VAL A 2 8.53 40.13 -9.25
CA VAL A 2 8.82 38.75 -9.72
C VAL A 2 8.07 37.83 -8.78
N SER A 3 6.98 37.26 -9.26
CA SER A 3 6.25 36.21 -8.56
C SER A 3 6.89 34.87 -8.87
N LEU A 4 7.21 34.08 -7.85
CA LEU A 4 7.69 32.72 -8.02
C LEU A 4 6.53 31.80 -8.43
N THR A 5 6.83 30.81 -9.27
CA THR A 5 5.89 29.72 -9.55
C THR A 5 5.88 28.71 -8.41
N THR A 6 4.88 27.82 -8.36
CA THR A 6 4.82 26.75 -7.35
C THR A 6 6.09 25.89 -7.35
N THR A 7 6.57 25.47 -8.51
CA THR A 7 7.82 24.70 -8.64
C THR A 7 9.05 25.48 -8.15
N GLN A 8 9.10 26.77 -8.40
CA GLN A 8 10.19 27.64 -7.93
C GLN A 8 10.12 27.84 -6.40
N ARG A 9 8.90 27.97 -5.85
CA ARG A 9 8.68 28.03 -4.42
C ARG A 9 9.13 26.75 -3.72
N ASP A 10 8.74 25.59 -4.25
CA ASP A 10 9.07 24.30 -3.67
C ASP A 10 10.58 24.03 -3.76
N LEU A 11 11.21 24.41 -4.86
CA LEU A 11 12.67 24.36 -5.00
C LEU A 11 13.37 25.29 -4.00
N LEU A 12 12.88 26.50 -3.83
CA LEU A 12 13.44 27.46 -2.87
C LEU A 12 13.23 26.99 -1.42
N HIS A 13 12.06 26.43 -1.11
CA HIS A 13 11.77 25.84 0.20
C HIS A 13 12.73 24.67 0.48
N LEU A 14 12.95 23.78 -0.48
CA LEU A 14 13.92 22.70 -0.36
C LEU A 14 15.32 23.23 -0.08
N LEU A 15 15.78 24.22 -0.83
CA LEU A 15 17.10 24.83 -0.65
C LEU A 15 17.25 25.56 0.69
N LEU A 16 16.16 26.12 1.24
CA LEU A 16 16.16 26.77 2.56
C LEU A 16 16.09 25.76 3.69
N THR A 17 15.45 24.60 3.53
CA THR A 17 15.32 23.59 4.58
C THR A 17 16.48 22.62 4.64
N THR A 18 17.23 22.47 3.56
CA THR A 18 18.42 21.61 3.50
C THR A 18 19.64 22.35 4.09
N GLU A 19 20.41 21.67 4.96
CA GLU A 19 21.59 22.24 5.60
C GLU A 19 22.86 22.14 4.74
N LEU A 20 22.91 21.13 3.88
CA LEU A 20 24.06 20.84 3.00
C LEU A 20 23.72 21.20 1.54
N PRO A 21 24.73 21.53 0.72
CA PRO A 21 24.53 21.76 -0.70
C PRO A 21 23.92 20.54 -1.38
N ILE A 22 22.87 20.75 -2.17
CA ILE A 22 22.16 19.68 -2.88
C ILE A 22 22.42 19.73 -4.38
N GLY A 23 22.70 18.57 -4.98
CA GLY A 23 22.99 18.44 -6.41
C GLY A 23 21.74 18.52 -7.28
N VAL A 24 21.86 19.01 -8.52
CA VAL A 24 20.75 19.10 -9.49
C VAL A 24 20.04 17.76 -9.72
N PRO A 25 20.72 16.61 -9.81
CA PRO A 25 20.03 15.32 -9.93
C PRO A 25 19.16 14.99 -8.71
N ALA A 26 19.65 15.25 -7.50
CA ALA A 26 18.91 15.01 -6.26
C ALA A 26 17.69 15.94 -6.14
N ILE A 27 17.83 17.22 -6.51
CA ILE A 27 16.72 18.16 -6.62
C ILE A 27 15.67 17.64 -7.62
N GLY A 28 16.14 17.19 -8.80
CA GLY A 28 15.28 16.67 -9.86
C GLY A 28 14.47 15.45 -9.40
N GLN A 29 15.10 14.55 -8.67
CA GLN A 29 14.46 13.36 -8.11
C GLN A 29 13.44 13.72 -7.01
N GLN A 30 13.81 14.62 -6.09
CA GLN A 30 12.99 15.01 -4.95
C GLN A 30 11.75 15.82 -5.35
N LEU A 31 11.89 16.70 -6.34
CA LEU A 31 10.81 17.54 -6.85
C LEU A 31 10.17 17.01 -8.14
N ARG A 32 10.60 15.84 -8.62
CA ARG A 32 10.13 15.20 -9.86
C ARG A 32 10.16 16.13 -11.07
N VAL A 33 11.24 16.88 -11.21
CA VAL A 33 11.48 17.82 -12.31
C VAL A 33 12.76 17.45 -13.08
N THR A 34 12.79 17.79 -14.36
CA THR A 34 13.99 17.56 -15.18
C THR A 34 15.13 18.50 -14.78
N PRO A 35 16.41 18.11 -14.99
CA PRO A 35 17.56 19.00 -14.75
C PRO A 35 17.43 20.36 -15.45
N ARG A 36 16.84 20.39 -16.65
CA ARG A 36 16.60 21.62 -17.40
C ARG A 36 15.59 22.53 -16.68
N GLN A 37 14.54 21.97 -16.12
CA GLN A 37 13.55 22.72 -15.31
C GLN A 37 14.15 23.25 -14.02
N VAL A 38 15.04 22.47 -13.37
CA VAL A 38 15.78 22.94 -12.19
C VAL A 38 16.63 24.18 -12.56
N HIS A 39 17.43 24.10 -13.63
CA HIS A 39 18.26 25.24 -14.05
C HIS A 39 17.44 26.48 -14.40
N TYR A 40 16.31 26.31 -15.07
CA TYR A 40 15.41 27.42 -15.38
C TYR A 40 14.85 28.06 -14.11
N SER A 41 14.39 27.23 -13.17
CA SER A 41 13.84 27.70 -11.88
C SER A 41 14.89 28.41 -11.02
N LEU A 42 16.13 27.92 -10.99
CA LEU A 42 17.22 28.54 -10.25
C LEU A 42 17.55 29.96 -10.72
N ARG A 43 17.36 30.25 -12.00
CA ARG A 43 17.58 31.60 -12.54
C ARG A 43 16.61 32.62 -11.93
N GLU A 44 15.35 32.28 -11.88
CA GLU A 44 14.31 33.15 -11.32
C GLU A 44 14.41 33.24 -9.79
N ILE A 45 14.73 32.12 -9.11
CA ILE A 45 15.00 32.08 -7.67
C ILE A 45 16.17 32.99 -7.31
N LYS A 46 17.24 32.99 -8.09
CA LYS A 46 18.38 33.89 -7.88
C LYS A 46 17.99 35.34 -7.94
N THR A 47 17.11 35.71 -8.88
CA THR A 47 16.60 37.07 -9.02
C THR A 47 15.69 37.45 -7.83
N TRP A 48 14.90 36.52 -7.34
CA TRP A 48 14.05 36.72 -6.17
C TRP A 48 14.89 36.87 -4.89
N LEU A 49 15.87 35.98 -4.64
CA LEU A 49 16.77 36.04 -3.48
C LEU A 49 17.60 37.32 -3.41
N ALA A 50 18.05 37.84 -4.57
CA ALA A 50 18.79 39.09 -4.63
C ALA A 50 18.01 40.26 -4.07
N ARG A 51 16.68 40.29 -4.18
CA ARG A 51 15.79 41.31 -3.60
C ARG A 51 15.67 41.22 -2.08
N HIS A 52 15.95 40.03 -1.54
CA HIS A 52 15.96 39.77 -0.10
C HIS A 52 17.39 39.78 0.46
N HIS A 53 18.34 40.41 -0.26
CA HIS A 53 19.75 40.52 0.15
C HIS A 53 20.39 39.16 0.47
N THR A 54 19.93 38.12 -0.23
CA THR A 54 20.38 36.72 -0.04
C THR A 54 20.95 36.18 -1.35
N THR A 55 21.95 35.31 -1.27
CA THR A 55 22.64 34.78 -2.45
C THR A 55 22.45 33.28 -2.60
N LEU A 56 22.30 32.85 -3.86
CA LEU A 56 22.33 31.44 -4.24
C LEU A 56 23.75 31.09 -4.68
N GLN A 57 24.39 30.18 -3.97
CA GLN A 57 25.71 29.67 -4.32
C GLN A 57 25.59 28.35 -5.04
N HIS A 58 26.27 28.22 -6.18
CA HIS A 58 26.42 26.97 -6.92
C HIS A 58 27.90 26.62 -6.97
N THR A 59 28.27 25.49 -6.35
CA THR A 59 29.65 24.98 -6.34
C THR A 59 29.70 23.73 -7.21
N PRO A 60 30.45 23.77 -8.34
CA PRO A 60 30.57 22.60 -9.23
C PRO A 60 31.06 21.36 -8.47
N GLY A 61 30.41 20.22 -8.70
CA GLY A 61 30.71 18.95 -8.03
C GLY A 61 30.23 18.83 -6.58
N VAL A 62 29.78 19.92 -5.95
CA VAL A 62 29.28 19.93 -4.55
C VAL A 62 27.76 20.09 -4.50
N GLY A 63 27.22 21.10 -5.19
CA GLY A 63 25.79 21.34 -5.23
C GLY A 63 25.42 22.82 -5.13
N ILE A 64 24.17 23.06 -4.79
CA ILE A 64 23.51 24.37 -4.72
C ILE A 64 23.02 24.59 -3.29
N GLN A 65 23.24 25.79 -2.77
CA GLN A 65 22.76 26.19 -1.44
C GLN A 65 22.42 27.68 -1.41
N VAL A 66 21.54 28.06 -0.47
CA VAL A 66 21.24 29.47 -0.17
C VAL A 66 22.12 29.92 0.99
N ILE A 67 22.82 31.01 0.79
CA ILE A 67 23.68 31.61 1.83
C ILE A 67 22.92 32.73 2.53
N CYS A 68 22.47 32.47 3.76
CA CYS A 68 21.75 33.43 4.60
C CYS A 68 21.97 33.14 6.09
N SER A 69 21.71 34.13 6.95
CA SER A 69 21.66 33.92 8.41
C SER A 69 20.44 33.11 8.82
N ALA A 70 20.45 32.54 10.01
CA ALA A 70 19.29 31.81 10.57
C ALA A 70 18.02 32.68 10.61
N ASP A 71 18.15 33.92 11.01
CA ASP A 71 17.02 34.89 11.07
C ASP A 71 16.48 35.20 9.68
N GLN A 72 17.37 35.41 8.69
CA GLN A 72 16.97 35.61 7.29
C GLN A 72 16.29 34.37 6.72
N LYS A 73 16.79 33.17 7.04
CA LYS A 73 16.19 31.91 6.64
C LYS A 73 14.75 31.79 7.15
N GLN A 74 14.54 32.10 8.43
CA GLN A 74 13.22 32.08 9.05
C GLN A 74 12.25 33.08 8.39
N LEU A 75 12.71 34.31 8.13
CA LEU A 75 11.92 35.33 7.44
C LEU A 75 11.52 34.90 6.02
N LEU A 76 12.46 34.32 5.27
CA LEU A 76 12.20 33.81 3.93
C LEU A 76 11.20 32.65 3.93
N LEU A 77 11.30 31.73 4.89
CA LEU A 77 10.34 30.64 5.05
C LEU A 77 8.93 31.13 5.40
N VAL A 78 8.82 32.12 6.28
CA VAL A 78 7.53 32.75 6.61
C VAL A 78 6.93 33.47 5.39
N GLU A 79 7.76 34.17 4.61
CA GLU A 79 7.28 34.82 3.39
C GLU A 79 6.85 33.82 2.32
N LEU A 80 7.59 32.72 2.15
CA LEU A 80 7.20 31.62 1.28
C LEU A 80 5.89 30.95 1.70
N GLY A 81 5.59 30.92 2.99
CA GLY A 81 4.33 30.40 3.52
C GLY A 81 3.13 31.35 3.36
N SER A 82 3.36 32.64 3.06
CA SER A 82 2.28 33.59 2.88
C SER A 82 1.67 33.53 1.47
N GLN A 83 0.41 33.12 1.37
CA GLN A 83 -0.31 32.84 0.10
C GLN A 83 -0.48 34.03 -0.85
N ALA A 84 -0.29 35.25 -0.40
CA ALA A 84 -0.71 36.46 -1.14
C ALA A 84 0.23 36.88 -2.29
N LYS A 85 1.39 36.25 -2.48
CA LYS A 85 2.45 36.76 -3.39
C LYS A 85 2.90 35.79 -4.50
N PHE A 86 2.26 34.62 -4.67
CA PHE A 86 2.68 33.64 -5.65
C PHE A 86 1.73 33.56 -6.85
N GLN A 87 2.28 33.54 -8.05
CA GLN A 87 1.53 33.17 -9.23
C GLN A 87 1.47 31.65 -9.28
N LEU A 88 0.28 31.11 -9.12
CA LEU A 88 0.05 29.67 -9.16
C LEU A 88 0.21 29.19 -10.61
N ILE A 89 1.34 28.59 -10.93
CA ILE A 89 1.57 27.91 -12.22
C ILE A 89 1.58 26.43 -11.95
N LEU A 90 0.49 25.77 -12.34
CA LEU A 90 0.31 24.34 -12.18
C LEU A 90 1.19 23.56 -13.16
N THR A 91 1.79 22.46 -12.71
CA THR A 91 2.43 21.50 -13.59
C THR A 91 1.40 20.83 -14.50
N PRO A 92 1.77 20.22 -15.63
CA PRO A 92 0.83 19.49 -16.48
C PRO A 92 0.03 18.43 -15.70
N GLY A 93 0.70 17.62 -14.85
CA GLY A 93 0.01 16.62 -14.02
C GLY A 93 -1.00 17.22 -13.05
N GLN A 94 -0.64 18.31 -12.35
CA GLN A 94 -1.56 19.03 -11.47
C GLN A 94 -2.78 19.57 -12.22
N ARG A 95 -2.59 20.14 -13.42
CA ARG A 95 -3.72 20.63 -14.23
C ARG A 95 -4.64 19.51 -14.66
N GLN A 96 -4.07 18.38 -15.11
CA GLN A 96 -4.84 17.21 -15.53
C GLN A 96 -5.64 16.62 -14.36
N GLN A 97 -5.04 16.52 -13.18
CA GLN A 97 -5.70 16.08 -11.96
C GLN A 97 -6.87 16.99 -11.59
N LEU A 98 -6.64 18.30 -11.60
CA LEU A 98 -7.68 19.28 -11.30
C LEU A 98 -8.82 19.25 -12.30
N LEU A 99 -8.49 19.11 -13.58
CA LEU A 99 -9.48 19.00 -14.66
C LEU A 99 -10.31 17.73 -14.54
N ALA A 100 -9.67 16.60 -14.26
CA ALA A 100 -10.38 15.34 -14.01
C ALA A 100 -11.32 15.47 -12.79
N LEU A 101 -10.87 16.11 -11.71
CA LEU A 101 -11.70 16.37 -10.53
C LEU A 101 -12.90 17.26 -10.87
N GLN A 102 -12.68 18.37 -11.59
CA GLN A 102 -13.77 19.25 -12.00
C GLN A 102 -14.82 18.51 -12.83
N LEU A 103 -14.39 17.71 -13.80
CA LEU A 103 -15.28 16.92 -14.65
C LEU A 103 -16.07 15.85 -13.87
N LEU A 104 -15.44 15.22 -12.87
CA LEU A 104 -16.09 14.20 -12.05
C LEU A 104 -17.13 14.77 -11.08
N VAL A 105 -16.94 16.00 -10.58
CA VAL A 105 -17.84 16.63 -9.60
C VAL A 105 -18.85 17.58 -10.26
N ALA A 106 -18.66 17.98 -11.51
CA ALA A 106 -19.53 18.92 -12.20
C ALA A 106 -20.94 18.35 -12.36
N HIS A 107 -21.96 19.18 -12.07
CA HIS A 107 -23.35 18.89 -12.37
C HIS A 107 -23.70 19.20 -13.82
N ASP A 108 -23.17 20.32 -14.31
CA ASP A 108 -23.38 20.82 -15.66
C ASP A 108 -22.15 20.64 -16.53
N PRO A 109 -22.31 20.50 -17.85
CA PRO A 109 -21.18 20.45 -18.78
C PRO A 109 -20.27 21.68 -18.64
N LEU A 110 -18.97 21.46 -18.56
CA LEU A 110 -17.98 22.51 -18.48
C LEU A 110 -17.64 23.05 -19.87
N THR A 111 -17.78 24.35 -20.08
CA THR A 111 -17.34 24.96 -21.33
C THR A 111 -15.82 25.01 -21.41
N LEU A 112 -15.27 24.97 -22.63
CA LEU A 112 -13.82 25.08 -22.81
C LEU A 112 -13.28 26.42 -22.28
N PHE A 113 -14.10 27.47 -22.30
CA PHE A 113 -13.77 28.78 -21.73
C PHE A 113 -13.63 28.71 -20.21
N GLN A 114 -14.55 28.04 -19.50
CA GLN A 114 -14.45 27.82 -18.06
C GLN A 114 -13.18 27.04 -17.72
N ILE A 115 -12.91 25.93 -18.42
CA ILE A 115 -11.70 25.14 -18.22
C ILE A 115 -10.44 25.99 -18.40
N GLN A 116 -10.35 26.80 -19.46
CA GLN A 116 -9.21 27.69 -19.69
C GLN A 116 -9.03 28.71 -18.57
N SER A 117 -10.15 29.29 -18.09
CA SER A 117 -10.15 30.27 -17.01
C SER A 117 -9.70 29.67 -15.68
N ASP A 118 -10.24 28.50 -15.34
CA ASP A 118 -10.01 27.87 -14.03
C ASP A 118 -8.57 27.38 -13.85
N ILE A 119 -7.97 26.88 -14.92
CA ILE A 119 -6.57 26.41 -14.87
C ILE A 119 -5.56 27.40 -15.51
N ALA A 120 -6.01 28.58 -15.89
CA ALA A 120 -5.24 29.69 -16.44
C ALA A 120 -4.31 29.29 -17.62
N VAL A 121 -4.86 28.64 -18.64
CA VAL A 121 -4.10 28.13 -19.80
C VAL A 121 -4.70 28.55 -21.15
N SER A 122 -3.88 28.40 -22.21
CA SER A 122 -4.33 28.55 -23.58
C SER A 122 -5.33 27.46 -24.00
N ARG A 123 -6.14 27.73 -25.03
CA ARG A 123 -7.05 26.75 -25.62
C ARG A 123 -6.35 25.44 -26.02
N ALA A 124 -5.17 25.54 -26.64
CA ALA A 124 -4.40 24.38 -27.07
C ALA A 124 -3.93 23.53 -25.90
N THR A 125 -3.51 24.17 -24.80
CA THR A 125 -3.11 23.48 -23.56
C THR A 125 -4.30 22.81 -22.90
N ALA A 126 -5.46 23.49 -22.80
CA ALA A 126 -6.66 22.92 -22.22
C ALA A 126 -7.15 21.68 -22.97
N LEU A 127 -7.10 21.68 -24.31
CA LEU A 127 -7.45 20.51 -25.11
C LEU A 127 -6.48 19.34 -24.87
N LYS A 128 -5.16 19.61 -24.81
CA LYS A 128 -4.16 18.58 -24.49
C LYS A 128 -4.34 18.00 -23.08
N ASP A 129 -4.69 18.83 -22.09
CA ASP A 129 -4.94 18.38 -20.74
C ASP A 129 -6.26 17.57 -20.65
N LEU A 130 -7.29 17.93 -21.47
CA LEU A 130 -8.50 17.14 -21.62
C LEU A 130 -8.24 15.75 -22.23
N ASP A 131 -7.39 15.67 -23.26
CA ASP A 131 -7.05 14.39 -23.89
C ASP A 131 -6.30 13.47 -22.89
N ALA A 132 -5.41 14.04 -22.08
CA ALA A 132 -4.70 13.29 -21.05
C ALA A 132 -5.64 12.83 -19.92
N ALA A 133 -6.58 13.66 -19.49
CA ALA A 133 -7.59 13.29 -18.51
C ALA A 133 -8.51 12.18 -19.03
N GLU A 134 -8.87 12.22 -20.33
CA GLU A 134 -9.69 11.20 -21.00
C GLU A 134 -9.00 9.83 -20.99
N VAL A 135 -7.70 9.76 -21.29
CA VAL A 135 -6.92 8.52 -21.21
C VAL A 135 -6.97 7.90 -19.81
N TRP A 136 -6.84 8.74 -18.78
CA TRP A 136 -6.92 8.26 -17.40
C TRP A 136 -8.33 7.80 -17.01
N LEU A 137 -9.35 8.56 -17.35
CA LEU A 137 -10.76 8.22 -17.09
C LEU A 137 -11.19 6.95 -17.83
N ALA A 138 -10.66 6.70 -19.02
CA ALA A 138 -10.93 5.47 -19.78
C ALA A 138 -10.49 4.21 -19.03
N GLY A 139 -9.44 4.29 -18.17
CA GLY A 139 -9.03 3.21 -17.27
C GLY A 139 -10.11 2.78 -16.25
N PHE A 140 -11.08 3.66 -15.98
CA PHE A 140 -12.27 3.37 -15.16
C PHE A 140 -13.52 3.06 -15.99
N GLY A 141 -13.42 2.99 -17.32
CA GLY A 141 -14.58 2.83 -18.20
C GLY A 141 -15.44 4.10 -18.31
N LEU A 142 -14.82 5.27 -18.14
CA LEU A 142 -15.44 6.59 -18.27
C LEU A 142 -14.95 7.28 -19.54
N GLU A 143 -15.83 8.04 -20.20
CA GLU A 143 -15.53 8.79 -21.42
C GLU A 143 -15.78 10.28 -21.22
N ILE A 144 -15.03 11.14 -21.91
CA ILE A 144 -15.30 12.58 -21.96
C ILE A 144 -16.09 12.89 -23.23
N SER A 145 -17.40 13.15 -23.08
CA SER A 145 -18.22 13.70 -24.16
C SER A 145 -17.94 15.17 -24.35
N ARG A 146 -17.71 15.59 -25.63
CA ARG A 146 -17.43 16.97 -26.04
C ARG A 146 -18.42 17.37 -27.12
N ARG A 147 -19.27 18.36 -26.86
CA ARG A 147 -20.20 18.88 -27.87
C ARG A 147 -20.11 20.38 -28.02
N GLN A 148 -20.05 20.83 -29.26
CA GLN A 148 -20.05 22.26 -29.57
C GLN A 148 -21.27 22.94 -28.94
N HIS A 149 -21.08 24.09 -28.33
CA HIS A 149 -22.07 24.88 -27.60
C HIS A 149 -22.66 24.24 -26.33
N ARG A 150 -22.34 22.99 -26.02
CA ARG A 150 -22.79 22.32 -24.78
C ARG A 150 -21.68 22.19 -23.77
N GLY A 151 -20.42 22.00 -24.23
CA GLY A 151 -19.27 21.82 -23.35
C GLY A 151 -18.79 20.37 -23.25
N CYS A 152 -18.06 20.07 -22.18
CA CYS A 152 -17.46 18.76 -21.89
C CYS A 152 -18.05 18.20 -20.60
N TRP A 153 -18.32 16.91 -20.56
CA TRP A 153 -18.80 16.19 -19.36
C TRP A 153 -18.32 14.73 -19.40
N VAL A 154 -18.33 14.06 -18.26
CA VAL A 154 -17.99 12.63 -18.16
C VAL A 154 -19.25 11.81 -18.37
N GLU A 155 -19.17 10.75 -19.18
CA GLU A 155 -20.18 9.71 -19.35
C GLU A 155 -19.66 8.37 -18.83
N GLY A 156 -20.57 7.52 -18.33
CA GLY A 156 -20.24 6.18 -17.83
C GLY A 156 -20.97 5.84 -16.54
N PRO A 157 -20.76 4.61 -16.01
CA PRO A 157 -21.42 4.13 -14.80
C PRO A 157 -21.09 4.99 -13.58
N GLU A 158 -22.08 5.21 -12.71
CA GLU A 158 -21.88 6.00 -11.50
C GLU A 158 -20.87 5.36 -10.54
N LEU A 159 -20.83 4.02 -10.44
CA LEU A 159 -19.82 3.31 -9.65
C LEU A 159 -18.40 3.63 -10.15
N ALA A 160 -18.17 3.57 -11.46
CA ALA A 160 -16.89 3.93 -12.07
C ALA A 160 -16.48 5.38 -11.75
N ARG A 161 -17.43 6.30 -11.78
CA ARG A 161 -17.21 7.72 -11.43
C ARG A 161 -16.80 7.88 -9.96
N ARG A 162 -17.45 7.16 -9.05
CA ARG A 162 -17.08 7.15 -7.62
C ARG A 162 -15.68 6.60 -7.39
N GLN A 163 -15.31 5.56 -8.11
CA GLN A 163 -13.97 4.96 -8.01
C GLN A 163 -12.89 5.87 -8.58
N ALA A 164 -13.12 6.48 -9.75
CA ALA A 164 -12.21 7.48 -10.30
C ALA A 164 -12.02 8.66 -9.34
N LEU A 165 -13.10 9.11 -8.68
CA LEU A 165 -13.03 10.18 -7.67
C LEU A 165 -12.21 9.74 -6.45
N ALA A 166 -12.40 8.52 -5.95
CA ALA A 166 -11.62 7.99 -4.84
C ALA A 166 -10.13 7.88 -5.18
N ALA A 167 -9.79 7.31 -6.34
CA ALA A 167 -8.42 7.19 -6.82
C ALA A 167 -7.73 8.54 -6.97
N LEU A 168 -8.42 9.52 -7.54
CA LEU A 168 -7.89 10.86 -7.75
C LEU A 168 -7.63 11.60 -6.43
N LEU A 169 -8.52 11.47 -5.46
CA LEU A 169 -8.38 12.08 -4.14
C LEU A 169 -7.29 11.41 -3.31
N TRP A 170 -7.12 10.11 -3.46
CA TRP A 170 -6.05 9.34 -2.82
C TRP A 170 -4.66 9.67 -3.37
N GLY A 171 -4.58 10.09 -4.62
CA GLY A 171 -3.32 10.40 -5.32
C GLY A 171 -2.73 9.22 -6.05
N ASP A 172 -3.57 8.40 -6.68
CA ASP A 172 -3.14 7.27 -7.50
C ASP A 172 -2.45 7.70 -8.81
N VAL A 173 -1.62 6.82 -9.35
CA VAL A 173 -0.89 7.02 -10.63
C VAL A 173 -1.87 7.36 -11.77
N PRO A 174 -1.55 8.33 -12.64
CA PRO A 174 -0.32 9.10 -12.76
C PRO A 174 -0.23 10.33 -11.86
N PHE A 175 -1.22 10.54 -11.02
CA PHE A 175 -1.36 11.70 -10.15
C PHE A 175 -0.75 11.41 -8.78
N ASP A 176 0.57 11.32 -8.70
CA ASP A 176 1.33 11.05 -7.47
C ASP A 176 1.16 12.09 -6.35
N TRP A 177 0.12 12.89 -6.44
CA TRP A 177 -0.09 14.01 -5.55
C TRP A 177 -1.44 13.86 -4.84
N PRO A 178 -1.44 13.35 -3.58
CA PRO A 178 -2.67 13.18 -2.83
C PRO A 178 -3.31 14.54 -2.54
N ILE A 179 -4.59 14.66 -2.85
CA ILE A 179 -5.40 15.83 -2.49
C ILE A 179 -5.80 15.76 -1.02
N LEU A 180 -5.99 14.53 -0.51
CA LEU A 180 -6.31 14.29 0.89
C LEU A 180 -5.08 13.86 1.66
N SER A 181 -4.97 14.34 2.89
CA SER A 181 -4.07 13.84 3.92
C SER A 181 -4.88 13.10 4.98
N VAL A 182 -4.35 11.99 5.44
CA VAL A 182 -4.94 11.20 6.53
C VAL A 182 -4.14 11.45 7.80
N HIS A 183 -4.81 11.81 8.86
CA HIS A 183 -4.21 12.00 10.17
C HIS A 183 -4.71 10.92 11.13
N HIS A 184 -3.74 10.30 11.82
CA HIS A 184 -3.95 9.29 12.84
C HIS A 184 -3.53 9.88 14.19
N GLY A 185 -4.41 10.03 15.12
CA GLY A 185 -4.04 10.54 16.44
C GLY A 185 -5.20 10.52 17.41
N GLN A 186 -6.35 10.98 16.95
CA GLN A 186 -7.63 10.90 17.67
C GLN A 186 -8.72 10.28 16.80
N GLY A 187 -8.38 9.16 16.12
CA GLY A 187 -9.18 8.55 15.07
C GLY A 187 -8.67 8.91 13.68
N ILE A 188 -9.41 8.50 12.65
CA ILE A 188 -9.10 8.78 11.25
C ILE A 188 -9.77 10.09 10.85
N VAL A 189 -8.96 11.07 10.41
CA VAL A 189 -9.46 12.35 9.92
C VAL A 189 -8.87 12.61 8.53
N PHE A 190 -9.75 12.82 7.54
CA PHE A 190 -9.36 13.30 6.23
C PHE A 190 -9.27 14.83 6.24
N THR A 191 -8.12 15.33 5.88
CA THR A 191 -7.90 16.77 5.66
C THR A 191 -7.36 16.99 4.26
N LEU A 192 -7.41 18.24 3.80
CA LEU A 192 -6.73 18.58 2.56
C LEU A 192 -5.22 18.58 2.79
N ALA A 193 -4.47 18.00 1.87
CA ALA A 193 -3.01 18.08 1.89
C ALA A 193 -2.59 19.55 1.86
N LYS A 194 -1.52 19.92 2.58
CA LYS A 194 -1.07 21.32 2.72
C LYS A 194 -0.89 22.03 1.38
N ASP A 195 -0.37 21.31 0.39
CA ASP A 195 -0.14 21.87 -0.94
C ASP A 195 -1.44 21.96 -1.77
N ALA A 196 -2.43 21.11 -1.49
CA ALA A 196 -3.75 21.18 -2.11
C ALA A 196 -4.49 22.48 -1.73
N ALA A 197 -4.21 23.04 -0.55
CA ALA A 197 -4.80 24.31 -0.10
C ALA A 197 -4.48 25.51 -1.01
N LEU A 198 -3.49 25.39 -1.89
CA LEU A 198 -3.06 26.43 -2.83
C LEU A 198 -3.73 26.32 -4.20
N LEU A 199 -4.58 25.32 -4.43
CA LEU A 199 -5.17 25.07 -5.74
C LEU A 199 -6.34 26.01 -6.05
N PRO A 200 -6.52 26.41 -7.33
CA PRO A 200 -7.60 27.30 -7.73
C PRO A 200 -9.00 26.77 -7.42
N ILE A 201 -9.16 25.44 -7.43
CA ILE A 201 -10.45 24.75 -7.19
C ILE A 201 -10.62 24.27 -5.74
N ILE A 202 -9.79 24.77 -4.81
CA ILE A 202 -9.89 24.40 -3.40
C ILE A 202 -11.30 24.64 -2.83
N GLY A 203 -11.99 25.66 -3.33
CA GLY A 203 -13.37 25.94 -2.95
C GLY A 203 -14.32 24.78 -3.30
N ALA A 204 -14.21 24.22 -4.49
CA ALA A 204 -15.02 23.08 -4.93
C ALA A 204 -14.68 21.81 -4.12
N ILE A 205 -13.39 21.55 -3.89
CA ILE A 205 -12.93 20.43 -3.07
C ILE A 205 -13.40 20.60 -1.61
N ASN A 206 -13.25 21.77 -1.03
CA ASN A 206 -13.73 22.07 0.31
C ASN A 206 -15.25 21.87 0.44
N THR A 207 -16.01 22.26 -0.58
CA THR A 207 -17.46 22.03 -0.61
C THR A 207 -17.78 20.55 -0.65
N LEU A 208 -17.05 19.77 -1.43
CA LEU A 208 -17.18 18.32 -1.51
C LEU A 208 -16.87 17.66 -0.15
N VAL A 209 -15.70 17.95 0.44
CA VAL A 209 -15.20 17.32 1.67
C VAL A 209 -15.97 17.79 2.92
N ARG A 210 -16.41 19.04 2.99
CA ARG A 210 -17.21 19.55 4.13
C ARG A 210 -18.54 18.84 4.32
N GLY A 211 -19.06 18.24 3.26
CA GLY A 211 -20.29 17.44 3.33
C GLY A 211 -20.08 16.02 3.79
N TRP A 212 -18.86 15.58 4.04
CA TRP A 212 -18.55 14.22 4.40
C TRP A 212 -18.68 13.99 5.91
N ASP A 213 -19.42 12.96 6.24
CA ASP A 213 -19.49 12.45 7.60
C ASP A 213 -18.60 11.21 7.72
N VAL A 214 -17.29 11.47 7.86
CA VAL A 214 -16.29 10.41 8.01
C VAL A 214 -16.53 9.61 9.29
N GLN A 215 -16.98 10.27 10.35
CA GLN A 215 -17.24 9.60 11.62
C GLN A 215 -18.41 8.62 11.53
N ALA A 216 -19.46 8.98 10.79
CA ALA A 216 -20.54 8.05 10.49
C ALA A 216 -20.05 6.84 9.68
N ALA A 217 -19.20 7.05 8.67
CA ALA A 217 -18.63 5.95 7.89
C ALA A 217 -17.78 5.00 8.75
N LEU A 218 -16.94 5.54 9.63
CA LEU A 218 -16.15 4.74 10.60
C LEU A 218 -17.04 3.96 11.56
N THR A 219 -18.12 4.57 12.05
CA THR A 219 -19.09 3.89 12.93
C THR A 219 -19.78 2.74 12.20
N GLN A 220 -20.15 2.93 10.93
CA GLN A 220 -20.75 1.89 10.10
C GLN A 220 -19.77 0.74 9.84
N LEU A 221 -18.50 1.03 9.60
CA LEU A 221 -17.47 0.01 9.42
C LEU A 221 -17.21 -0.77 10.71
N ALA A 222 -17.09 -0.10 11.85
CA ALA A 222 -16.93 -0.76 13.14
C ALA A 222 -18.13 -1.67 13.47
N TRP A 223 -19.34 -1.22 13.12
CA TRP A 223 -20.53 -2.05 13.27
C TRP A 223 -20.51 -3.25 12.29
N ALA A 224 -20.08 -3.03 11.04
CA ALA A 224 -19.94 -4.10 10.06
C ALA A 224 -18.92 -5.16 10.52
N GLU A 225 -17.78 -4.75 11.09
CA GLU A 225 -16.79 -5.66 11.69
C GLU A 225 -17.39 -6.49 12.83
N ALA A 226 -18.16 -5.87 13.71
CA ALA A 226 -18.80 -6.57 14.82
C ALA A 226 -19.82 -7.62 14.35
N GLU A 227 -20.65 -7.29 13.33
CA GLU A 227 -21.64 -8.21 12.77
C GLU A 227 -20.98 -9.34 11.96
N LEU A 228 -19.95 -9.04 11.18
CA LEU A 228 -19.19 -10.03 10.40
C LEU A 228 -18.24 -10.86 11.28
N GLY A 229 -17.91 -10.38 12.48
CA GLY A 229 -17.08 -11.08 13.46
C GLY A 229 -15.61 -11.19 13.05
N GLY A 230 -15.08 -10.18 12.33
CA GLY A 230 -13.69 -10.07 11.94
C GLY A 230 -13.30 -8.61 11.78
N ARG A 231 -12.04 -8.33 11.43
CA ARG A 231 -11.52 -6.97 11.31
C ARG A 231 -10.92 -6.71 9.94
N PHE A 232 -11.17 -5.52 9.41
CA PHE A 232 -10.46 -5.01 8.26
C PHE A 232 -9.06 -4.51 8.66
N THR A 233 -8.13 -4.49 7.71
CA THR A 233 -6.85 -3.80 7.92
C THR A 233 -7.08 -2.29 8.05
N ASP A 234 -6.19 -1.58 8.74
CA ASP A 234 -6.28 -0.12 8.89
C ASP A 234 -6.34 0.59 7.52
N GLU A 235 -5.58 0.10 6.55
CA GLU A 235 -5.59 0.62 5.18
C GLU A 235 -6.95 0.39 4.50
N ALA A 236 -7.55 -0.80 4.69
CA ALA A 236 -8.89 -1.08 4.16
C ALA A 236 -9.96 -0.20 4.83
N VAL A 237 -9.88 0.05 6.14
CA VAL A 237 -10.78 0.97 6.85
C VAL A 237 -10.71 2.38 6.26
N LEU A 238 -9.51 2.88 5.97
CA LEU A 238 -9.32 4.18 5.32
C LEU A 238 -9.98 4.23 3.94
N HIS A 239 -9.70 3.24 3.10
CA HIS A 239 -10.26 3.16 1.75
C HIS A 239 -11.79 3.01 1.78
N LEU A 240 -12.31 2.10 2.59
CA LEU A 240 -13.74 1.87 2.73
C LEU A 240 -14.47 3.12 3.28
N SER A 241 -13.86 3.82 4.23
CA SER A 241 -14.40 5.09 4.73
C SER A 241 -14.51 6.13 3.61
N LEU A 242 -13.49 6.26 2.78
CA LEU A 242 -13.51 7.14 1.61
C LEU A 242 -14.60 6.74 0.61
N ALA A 243 -14.71 5.45 0.30
CA ALA A 243 -15.72 4.92 -0.61
C ALA A 243 -17.14 5.21 -0.08
N PHE A 244 -17.39 5.02 1.22
CA PHE A 244 -18.69 5.22 1.85
C PHE A 244 -19.09 6.69 1.90
N VAL A 245 -18.16 7.61 2.22
CA VAL A 245 -18.50 9.05 2.22
C VAL A 245 -18.74 9.58 0.82
N ILE A 246 -17.99 9.11 -0.18
CA ILE A 246 -18.24 9.45 -1.59
C ILE A 246 -19.60 8.91 -2.01
N GLN A 247 -19.92 7.65 -1.71
CA GLN A 247 -21.22 7.04 -2.04
C GLN A 247 -22.35 7.83 -1.40
N ALA A 248 -22.30 8.08 -0.09
CA ALA A 248 -23.35 8.82 0.62
C ALA A 248 -23.55 10.23 0.06
N GLN A 249 -22.47 10.95 -0.24
CA GLN A 249 -22.53 12.28 -0.83
C GLN A 249 -23.13 12.26 -2.23
N ARG A 250 -22.70 11.32 -3.10
CA ARG A 250 -23.19 11.19 -4.46
C ARG A 250 -24.70 10.86 -4.49
N VAL A 251 -25.13 9.95 -3.63
CA VAL A 251 -26.56 9.62 -3.49
C VAL A 251 -27.36 10.85 -3.01
N ARG A 252 -26.85 11.59 -2.03
CA ARG A 252 -27.50 12.79 -1.49
C ARG A 252 -27.76 13.86 -2.54
N ILE A 253 -26.83 14.02 -3.49
CA ILE A 253 -26.97 14.99 -4.59
C ILE A 253 -27.69 14.41 -5.83
N GLY A 254 -28.29 13.23 -5.71
CA GLY A 254 -29.16 12.64 -6.73
C GLY A 254 -28.47 11.71 -7.73
N HIS A 255 -27.17 11.48 -7.62
CA HIS A 255 -26.44 10.52 -8.46
C HIS A 255 -26.53 9.12 -7.87
N ARG A 256 -27.12 8.22 -8.63
CA ARG A 256 -27.41 6.85 -8.19
C ARG A 256 -26.75 5.85 -9.12
N ALA A 257 -26.20 4.80 -8.53
CA ALA A 257 -25.69 3.69 -9.30
C ALA A 257 -26.80 2.72 -9.68
N SER A 258 -26.52 1.90 -10.68
CA SER A 258 -27.33 0.76 -11.06
C SER A 258 -26.59 -0.52 -10.77
N CYS A 259 -27.33 -1.59 -10.49
CA CYS A 259 -26.82 -2.94 -10.36
C CYS A 259 -27.70 -3.86 -11.21
N ASP A 260 -27.08 -4.74 -11.98
CA ASP A 260 -27.83 -5.75 -12.74
C ASP A 260 -28.40 -6.84 -11.80
N VAL A 261 -29.39 -7.57 -12.28
CA VAL A 261 -30.14 -8.54 -11.49
C VAL A 261 -29.25 -9.71 -11.04
N GLU A 262 -28.38 -10.20 -11.94
CA GLU A 262 -27.48 -11.33 -11.63
C GLU A 262 -26.50 -10.97 -10.52
N THR A 263 -25.88 -9.80 -10.61
CA THR A 263 -24.99 -9.27 -9.57
C THR A 263 -25.72 -9.09 -8.24
N LEU A 264 -26.93 -8.55 -8.28
CA LEU A 264 -27.75 -8.36 -7.08
C LEU A 264 -28.09 -9.68 -6.40
N GLU A 265 -28.55 -10.68 -7.15
CA GLU A 265 -28.86 -12.02 -6.64
C GLU A 265 -27.61 -12.69 -6.05
N TRP A 266 -26.46 -12.57 -6.72
CA TRP A 266 -25.19 -13.11 -6.20
C TRP A 266 -24.77 -12.45 -4.89
N LEU A 267 -24.95 -11.11 -4.76
CA LEU A 267 -24.61 -10.38 -3.54
C LEU A 267 -25.56 -10.69 -2.38
N GLN A 268 -26.84 -10.94 -2.67
CA GLN A 268 -27.85 -11.21 -1.64
C GLN A 268 -27.56 -12.48 -0.83
N VAL A 269 -26.80 -13.42 -1.37
CA VAL A 269 -26.38 -14.63 -0.65
C VAL A 269 -25.04 -14.47 0.07
N GLN A 270 -24.38 -13.34 -0.08
CA GLN A 270 -23.11 -13.08 0.60
C GLN A 270 -23.33 -12.58 2.04
N ALA A 271 -22.40 -12.91 2.93
CA ALA A 271 -22.44 -12.49 4.34
C ALA A 271 -22.56 -10.97 4.54
N THR A 272 -21.96 -10.20 3.62
CA THR A 272 -21.98 -8.74 3.68
C THR A 272 -23.30 -8.10 3.33
N TRP A 273 -24.21 -8.86 2.67
CA TRP A 273 -25.49 -8.30 2.24
C TRP A 273 -26.37 -7.84 3.40
N SER A 274 -26.56 -8.68 4.41
CA SER A 274 -27.39 -8.33 5.58
C SER A 274 -26.89 -7.08 6.29
N VAL A 275 -25.57 -6.94 6.38
CA VAL A 275 -24.90 -5.79 6.98
C VAL A 275 -25.10 -4.55 6.11
N ALA A 276 -24.81 -4.65 4.83
CA ALA A 276 -25.00 -3.53 3.88
C ALA A 276 -26.48 -3.09 3.79
N ASP A 277 -27.43 -4.02 3.80
CA ASP A 277 -28.86 -3.72 3.77
C ASP A 277 -29.32 -2.99 5.04
N ALA A 278 -28.85 -3.42 6.22
CA ALA A 278 -29.16 -2.72 7.46
C ALA A 278 -28.63 -1.28 7.47
N ILE A 279 -27.40 -1.05 6.99
CA ILE A 279 -26.84 0.30 6.83
C ILE A 279 -27.64 1.08 5.77
N GLY A 280 -27.92 0.46 4.63
CA GLY A 280 -28.65 1.07 3.52
C GLY A 280 -30.06 1.51 3.89
N ARG A 281 -30.79 0.72 4.68
CA ARG A 281 -32.13 1.09 5.21
C ARG A 281 -32.06 2.32 6.12
N GLN A 282 -30.96 2.49 6.82
CA GLN A 282 -30.77 3.67 7.69
C GLN A 282 -30.40 4.91 6.90
N LEU A 283 -29.48 4.78 5.93
CA LEU A 283 -28.94 5.91 5.17
C LEU A 283 -29.88 6.41 4.05
N TRP A 284 -30.58 5.48 3.39
CA TRP A 284 -31.31 5.75 2.15
C TRP A 284 -32.79 5.46 2.26
N ARG A 285 -33.42 5.94 3.34
CA ARG A 285 -34.86 5.74 3.64
C ARG A 285 -35.77 6.28 2.55
N ASP A 286 -35.36 7.38 1.93
CA ASP A 286 -36.14 8.11 0.93
C ASP A 286 -35.95 7.57 -0.51
N LEU A 287 -35.09 6.58 -0.71
CA LEU A 287 -34.91 5.94 -2.00
C LEU A 287 -36.00 4.89 -2.27
N SER A 288 -36.35 4.74 -3.58
CA SER A 288 -37.14 3.59 -4.02
C SER A 288 -36.40 2.28 -3.70
N ASP A 289 -37.13 1.18 -3.55
CA ASP A 289 -36.55 -0.13 -3.21
C ASP A 289 -35.47 -0.56 -4.20
N ASN A 290 -35.67 -0.37 -5.50
CA ASN A 290 -34.68 -0.72 -6.51
C ASN A 290 -33.41 0.13 -6.41
N ALA A 291 -33.56 1.45 -6.19
CA ALA A 291 -32.40 2.33 -6.04
C ALA A 291 -31.64 2.02 -4.73
N ARG A 292 -32.36 1.73 -3.65
CA ARG A 292 -31.74 1.33 -2.37
C ARG A 292 -31.01 -0.01 -2.52
N ALA A 293 -31.62 -1.00 -3.20
CA ALA A 293 -30.98 -2.30 -3.42
C ALA A 293 -29.68 -2.15 -4.25
N ALA A 294 -29.65 -1.30 -5.28
CA ALA A 294 -28.45 -1.04 -6.05
C ALA A 294 -27.34 -0.38 -5.21
N GLU A 295 -27.68 0.61 -4.39
CA GLU A 295 -26.69 1.24 -3.50
C GLU A 295 -26.21 0.27 -2.40
N THR A 296 -27.10 -0.57 -1.86
CA THR A 296 -26.75 -1.65 -0.94
C THR A 296 -25.78 -2.65 -1.58
N ALA A 297 -26.01 -3.01 -2.83
CA ALA A 297 -25.12 -3.90 -3.58
C ALA A 297 -23.70 -3.35 -3.66
N ILE A 298 -23.55 -2.06 -3.99
CA ILE A 298 -22.23 -1.41 -4.03
C ILE A 298 -21.55 -1.42 -2.68
N MET A 299 -22.28 -1.13 -1.62
CA MET A 299 -21.73 -1.20 -0.25
C MET A 299 -21.29 -2.62 0.10
N ALA A 300 -22.09 -3.65 -0.24
CA ALA A 300 -21.74 -5.04 -0.04
C ALA A 300 -20.47 -5.45 -0.82
N MET A 301 -20.32 -4.97 -2.07
CA MET A 301 -19.10 -5.17 -2.87
C MET A 301 -17.86 -4.58 -2.18
N HIS A 302 -17.97 -3.35 -1.70
CA HIS A 302 -16.87 -2.70 -0.99
C HIS A 302 -16.49 -3.45 0.29
N LEU A 303 -17.45 -3.90 1.08
CA LEU A 303 -17.18 -4.73 2.27
C LEU A 303 -16.52 -6.07 1.89
N LEU A 304 -16.95 -6.73 0.80
CA LEU A 304 -16.34 -7.97 0.33
C LEU A 304 -14.92 -7.79 -0.15
N CYS A 305 -14.59 -6.68 -0.79
CA CYS A 305 -13.26 -6.41 -1.33
C CYS A 305 -12.26 -5.86 -0.31
N GLY A 306 -12.70 -5.51 0.90
CA GLY A 306 -11.84 -5.01 1.96
C GLY A 306 -10.83 -6.07 2.43
N ALA A 307 -9.55 -5.71 2.49
CA ALA A 307 -8.51 -6.56 3.07
C ALA A 307 -8.74 -6.73 4.58
N ARG A 308 -8.41 -7.91 5.11
CA ARG A 308 -8.76 -8.31 6.48
C ARG A 308 -7.54 -8.69 7.29
N ASP A 309 -7.49 -8.26 8.54
CA ASP A 309 -6.53 -8.72 9.55
C ASP A 309 -7.05 -9.96 10.28
N GLU A 310 -8.37 -10.04 10.48
CA GLU A 310 -9.03 -11.15 11.11
C GLU A 310 -10.12 -11.71 10.18
N PRO A 311 -10.19 -13.05 10.00
CA PRO A 311 -11.20 -13.69 9.17
C PRO A 311 -12.60 -13.52 9.77
N TRP A 312 -13.60 -13.48 8.92
CA TRP A 312 -14.99 -13.47 9.36
C TRP A 312 -15.39 -14.79 9.99
N ARG A 313 -16.47 -14.79 10.77
CA ARG A 313 -16.99 -16.02 11.36
C ARG A 313 -17.38 -17.04 10.29
N HIS A 314 -16.99 -18.29 10.49
CA HIS A 314 -17.21 -19.38 9.54
C HIS A 314 -18.69 -19.71 9.26
N ASP A 315 -19.59 -19.32 10.16
CA ASP A 315 -21.04 -19.55 10.05
C ASP A 315 -21.74 -18.53 9.12
N LEU A 316 -21.06 -17.46 8.73
CA LEU A 316 -21.60 -16.43 7.86
C LEU A 316 -21.47 -16.77 6.36
N GLY A 317 -21.81 -18.01 5.98
CA GLY A 317 -22.10 -18.41 4.60
C GLY A 317 -21.10 -17.94 3.53
N ALA A 318 -19.87 -18.45 3.52
CA ALA A 318 -19.09 -18.39 2.29
C ALA A 318 -19.77 -19.27 1.23
N ASP A 319 -19.79 -18.81 -0.02
CA ASP A 319 -20.22 -19.59 -1.16
C ASP A 319 -19.57 -20.98 -1.10
N THR A 320 -20.38 -22.02 -1.19
CA THR A 320 -19.91 -23.43 -1.14
C THR A 320 -18.86 -23.70 -2.23
N ALA A 321 -19.00 -23.07 -3.39
CA ALA A 321 -18.04 -23.15 -4.48
C ALA A 321 -16.68 -22.57 -4.09
N PHE A 322 -16.65 -21.44 -3.42
CA PHE A 322 -15.42 -20.82 -2.96
C PHE A 322 -14.73 -21.63 -1.83
N ARG A 323 -15.51 -22.23 -0.93
CA ARG A 323 -14.97 -23.16 0.09
C ARG A 323 -14.32 -24.37 -0.54
N THR A 324 -14.96 -24.97 -1.56
CA THR A 324 -14.39 -26.09 -2.32
C THR A 324 -13.11 -25.69 -3.02
N LEU A 325 -13.06 -24.49 -3.60
CA LEU A 325 -11.84 -23.95 -4.19
C LEU A 325 -10.71 -23.84 -3.15
N LEU A 326 -10.99 -23.28 -1.98
CA LEU A 326 -10.01 -23.18 -0.89
C LEU A 326 -9.47 -24.55 -0.46
N ASP A 327 -10.31 -25.58 -0.39
CA ASP A 327 -9.87 -26.95 -0.10
C ASP A 327 -8.87 -27.45 -1.16
N ILE A 328 -9.15 -27.21 -2.42
CA ILE A 328 -8.24 -27.56 -3.53
C ILE A 328 -6.91 -26.81 -3.39
N LEU A 329 -6.95 -25.50 -3.13
CA LEU A 329 -5.74 -24.69 -3.02
C LEU A 329 -4.84 -25.13 -1.85
N VAL A 330 -5.44 -25.44 -0.69
CA VAL A 330 -4.69 -25.92 0.48
C VAL A 330 -4.03 -27.27 0.20
N VAL A 331 -4.73 -28.19 -0.49
CA VAL A 331 -4.16 -29.48 -0.91
C VAL A 331 -3.00 -29.26 -1.87
N GLN A 332 -3.13 -28.38 -2.87
CA GLN A 332 -2.04 -28.06 -3.80
C GLN A 332 -0.79 -27.53 -3.08
N VAL A 333 -0.97 -26.67 -2.06
CA VAL A 333 0.16 -26.19 -1.24
C VAL A 333 0.82 -27.33 -0.50
N ALA A 334 0.03 -28.23 0.12
CA ALA A 334 0.56 -29.37 0.86
C ALA A 334 1.37 -30.30 -0.04
N ASP A 335 0.88 -30.54 -1.26
CA ASP A 335 1.55 -31.38 -2.26
C ASP A 335 2.84 -30.71 -2.79
N ALA A 336 2.76 -29.42 -3.12
CA ALA A 336 3.91 -28.65 -3.63
C ALA A 336 5.09 -28.61 -2.66
N TYR A 337 4.81 -28.57 -1.36
CA TYR A 337 5.84 -28.59 -0.31
C TYR A 337 6.16 -30.00 0.22
N ALA A 338 5.45 -31.04 -0.24
CA ALA A 338 5.52 -32.39 0.31
C ALA A 338 5.30 -32.43 1.84
N VAL A 339 4.41 -31.59 2.35
CA VAL A 339 4.08 -31.46 3.79
C VAL A 339 2.57 -31.69 3.99
N PRO A 340 2.11 -32.93 4.16
CA PRO A 340 0.68 -33.26 4.24
C PRO A 340 -0.07 -32.52 5.37
N ASN A 341 0.61 -32.19 6.47
CA ASN A 341 0.00 -31.51 7.60
C ASN A 341 -0.47 -30.08 7.28
N LEU A 342 0.00 -29.46 6.19
CA LEU A 342 -0.48 -28.16 5.73
C LEU A 342 -1.97 -28.14 5.37
N VAL A 343 -2.55 -29.30 5.03
CA VAL A 343 -4.00 -29.43 4.79
C VAL A 343 -4.82 -29.02 6.02
N HIS A 344 -4.24 -29.17 7.22
CA HIS A 344 -4.86 -28.81 8.49
C HIS A 344 -4.37 -27.48 9.07
N ASP A 345 -3.51 -26.76 8.33
CA ASP A 345 -3.02 -25.41 8.76
C ASP A 345 -4.15 -24.39 8.61
N ARG A 346 -4.81 -24.11 9.73
CA ARG A 346 -5.90 -23.13 9.80
C ARG A 346 -5.44 -21.73 9.36
N LEU A 347 -4.24 -21.29 9.74
CA LEU A 347 -3.73 -19.96 9.38
C LEU A 347 -3.46 -19.85 7.88
N LEU A 348 -3.00 -20.92 7.24
CA LEU A 348 -2.85 -20.95 5.78
C LEU A 348 -4.21 -20.81 5.10
N ARG A 349 -5.21 -21.59 5.54
CA ARG A 349 -6.56 -21.55 4.96
C ARG A 349 -7.21 -20.18 5.11
N GLU A 350 -7.23 -19.65 6.33
CA GLU A 350 -7.79 -18.33 6.64
C GLU A 350 -7.07 -17.21 5.89
N GLY A 351 -5.74 -17.31 5.77
CA GLY A 351 -4.94 -16.37 4.99
C GLY A 351 -5.28 -16.41 3.50
N LEU A 352 -5.38 -17.61 2.88
CA LEU A 352 -5.78 -17.74 1.47
C LEU A 352 -7.19 -17.15 1.25
N GLU A 353 -8.14 -17.43 2.14
CA GLU A 353 -9.48 -16.86 2.08
C GLU A 353 -9.46 -15.32 2.17
N ALA A 354 -8.71 -14.78 3.12
CA ALA A 354 -8.63 -13.33 3.38
C ALA A 354 -7.98 -12.53 2.22
N HIS A 355 -7.15 -13.19 1.40
CA HIS A 355 -6.49 -12.53 0.27
C HIS A 355 -7.15 -12.83 -1.08
N ILE A 356 -7.54 -14.09 -1.34
CA ILE A 356 -8.07 -14.49 -2.66
C ILE A 356 -9.49 -13.97 -2.87
N LEU A 357 -10.39 -14.10 -1.89
CA LEU A 357 -11.77 -13.65 -2.05
C LEU A 357 -11.86 -12.14 -2.34
N PRO A 358 -11.23 -11.24 -1.57
CA PRO A 358 -11.22 -9.83 -1.89
C PRO A 358 -10.63 -9.52 -3.27
N ALA A 359 -9.54 -10.21 -3.66
CA ALA A 359 -8.93 -10.03 -4.98
C ALA A 359 -9.88 -10.45 -6.12
N CYS A 360 -10.56 -11.58 -5.98
CA CYS A 360 -11.57 -12.02 -6.94
C CYS A 360 -12.73 -11.02 -7.06
N VAL A 361 -13.23 -10.51 -5.94
CA VAL A 361 -14.32 -9.51 -5.92
C VAL A 361 -13.87 -8.21 -6.61
N ARG A 362 -12.66 -7.72 -6.30
CA ARG A 362 -12.09 -6.55 -6.98
C ARG A 362 -12.04 -6.73 -8.49
N GLN A 363 -11.56 -7.87 -8.97
CA GLN A 363 -11.49 -8.14 -10.41
C GLN A 363 -12.86 -8.30 -11.05
N ARG A 364 -13.77 -9.04 -10.41
CA ARG A 364 -15.13 -9.27 -10.93
C ARG A 364 -15.88 -7.97 -11.18
N PHE A 365 -15.76 -7.01 -10.27
CA PHE A 365 -16.52 -5.75 -10.31
C PHE A 365 -15.67 -4.55 -10.71
N ALA A 366 -14.43 -4.78 -11.18
CA ALA A 366 -13.47 -3.74 -11.53
C ALA A 366 -13.36 -2.66 -10.43
N LEU A 367 -13.27 -3.10 -9.15
CA LEU A 367 -13.18 -2.17 -8.03
C LEU A 367 -11.75 -1.67 -7.87
N TRP A 368 -11.60 -0.36 -7.84
CA TRP A 368 -10.34 0.28 -7.52
C TRP A 368 -10.05 0.16 -6.02
N THR A 369 -8.81 -0.11 -5.68
CA THR A 369 -8.27 -0.03 -4.32
C THR A 369 -6.93 0.69 -4.38
N PRO A 370 -6.50 1.37 -3.30
CA PRO A 370 -5.20 1.99 -3.26
C PRO A 370 -4.08 1.01 -3.63
N PRO A 371 -3.10 1.45 -4.43
CA PRO A 371 -1.93 0.63 -4.69
C PRO A 371 -1.20 0.39 -3.37
N ARG A 372 -0.96 -0.87 -3.04
CA ARG A 372 -0.19 -1.19 -1.84
C ARG A 372 1.27 -0.81 -2.05
N LEU A 373 1.88 -0.29 -1.00
CA LEU A 373 3.33 -0.16 -0.96
C LEU A 373 3.88 -1.57 -1.16
N ALA A 374 4.50 -1.81 -2.33
CA ALA A 374 5.12 -3.10 -2.62
C ALA A 374 6.03 -3.44 -1.44
N ALA A 375 5.71 -4.48 -0.71
CA ALA A 375 6.68 -5.08 0.19
C ALA A 375 7.90 -5.35 -0.71
N ASP A 376 9.07 -4.88 -0.29
CA ASP A 376 10.32 -5.09 -1.01
C ASP A 376 10.60 -6.61 -1.01
N THR A 377 9.78 -7.31 -1.80
CA THR A 377 9.87 -8.76 -2.00
C THR A 377 11.08 -8.94 -2.88
N GLN A 378 12.21 -9.24 -2.24
CA GLN A 378 13.41 -9.67 -2.96
C GLN A 378 13.01 -10.85 -3.84
N ALA A 379 12.65 -10.53 -5.09
CA ALA A 379 11.97 -11.43 -6.02
C ALA A 379 12.69 -12.77 -6.18
N ASP A 380 14.03 -12.76 -6.14
CA ASP A 380 14.85 -13.94 -6.31
C ASP A 380 14.89 -14.87 -5.08
N ARG A 381 14.51 -14.36 -3.92
CA ARG A 381 14.64 -15.07 -2.64
C ARG A 381 13.52 -16.09 -2.38
N TYR A 382 12.38 -15.97 -3.08
CA TYR A 382 11.18 -16.78 -2.87
C TYR A 382 10.69 -17.45 -4.17
N ALA A 383 11.63 -17.99 -4.97
CA ALA A 383 11.32 -18.57 -6.29
C ALA A 383 10.33 -19.74 -6.21
N VAL A 384 10.43 -20.58 -5.17
CA VAL A 384 9.53 -21.72 -4.96
C VAL A 384 8.12 -21.23 -4.64
N GLU A 385 7.99 -20.31 -3.67
CA GLU A 385 6.72 -19.74 -3.27
C GLU A 385 6.03 -19.01 -4.43
N ARG A 386 6.80 -18.31 -5.29
CA ARG A 386 6.26 -17.67 -6.50
C ARG A 386 5.70 -18.69 -7.49
N SER A 387 6.43 -19.81 -7.71
CA SER A 387 5.95 -20.87 -8.60
C SER A 387 4.65 -21.48 -8.08
N VAL A 388 4.56 -21.72 -6.77
CA VAL A 388 3.34 -22.24 -6.14
C VAL A 388 2.21 -21.20 -6.19
N ALA A 389 2.48 -19.93 -5.88
CA ALA A 389 1.49 -18.85 -5.97
C ALA A 389 0.92 -18.71 -7.39
N GLN A 390 1.75 -18.84 -8.42
CA GLN A 390 1.29 -18.85 -9.82
C GLN A 390 0.37 -20.04 -10.08
N GLN A 391 0.71 -21.25 -9.63
CA GLN A 391 -0.15 -22.42 -9.78
C GLN A 391 -1.50 -22.24 -9.07
N LEU A 392 -1.50 -21.65 -7.87
CA LEU A 392 -2.74 -21.32 -7.17
C LEU A 392 -3.58 -20.31 -7.96
N ALA A 393 -2.95 -19.26 -8.51
CA ALA A 393 -3.64 -18.26 -9.32
C ALA A 393 -4.23 -18.88 -10.60
N ASP A 394 -3.52 -19.79 -11.27
CA ASP A 394 -4.01 -20.52 -12.44
C ASP A 394 -5.23 -21.39 -12.07
N THR A 395 -5.19 -22.02 -10.89
CA THR A 395 -6.33 -22.81 -10.37
C THR A 395 -7.53 -21.92 -10.05
N VAL A 396 -7.31 -20.75 -9.45
CA VAL A 396 -8.38 -19.75 -9.22
C VAL A 396 -8.99 -19.33 -10.55
N ALA A 397 -8.16 -19.00 -11.55
CA ALA A 397 -8.63 -18.61 -12.88
C ALA A 397 -9.44 -19.71 -13.56
N ALA A 398 -9.01 -20.98 -13.46
CA ALA A 398 -9.71 -22.13 -14.03
C ALA A 398 -11.09 -22.36 -13.40
N HIS A 399 -11.25 -22.10 -12.09
CA HIS A 399 -12.51 -22.34 -11.37
C HIS A 399 -13.46 -21.14 -11.38
N THR A 400 -12.94 -19.92 -11.42
CA THR A 400 -13.73 -18.69 -11.29
C THR A 400 -13.81 -17.87 -12.57
N GLY A 401 -12.95 -18.12 -13.55
CA GLY A 401 -12.76 -17.27 -14.72
C GLY A 401 -12.02 -15.95 -14.40
N ILE A 402 -11.54 -15.76 -13.17
CA ILE A 402 -10.94 -14.52 -12.70
C ILE A 402 -9.43 -14.65 -12.62
N VAL A 403 -8.71 -13.79 -13.32
CA VAL A 403 -7.25 -13.70 -13.24
C VAL A 403 -6.87 -12.81 -12.05
N LEU A 404 -6.12 -13.35 -11.11
CA LEU A 404 -5.65 -12.59 -9.95
C LEU A 404 -4.61 -11.53 -10.37
N PRO A 405 -4.65 -10.31 -9.79
CA PRO A 405 -3.66 -9.27 -10.06
C PRO A 405 -2.31 -9.58 -9.39
N LEU A 406 -1.23 -8.95 -9.86
CA LEU A 406 0.13 -9.21 -9.40
C LEU A 406 0.34 -8.95 -7.90
N ASP A 407 -0.31 -7.93 -7.36
CA ASP A 407 -0.27 -7.62 -5.92
C ASP A 407 -0.84 -8.75 -5.06
N ALA A 408 -1.89 -9.42 -5.51
CA ALA A 408 -2.43 -10.60 -4.84
C ALA A 408 -1.46 -11.79 -4.87
N HIS A 409 -0.67 -11.95 -5.94
CA HIS A 409 0.37 -12.98 -6.01
C HIS A 409 1.45 -12.75 -4.94
N ASP A 410 1.92 -11.51 -4.78
CA ASP A 410 2.94 -11.18 -3.79
C ASP A 410 2.48 -11.48 -2.36
N GLU A 411 1.22 -11.21 -2.03
CA GLU A 411 0.62 -11.56 -0.75
C GLU A 411 0.55 -13.07 -0.52
N ILE A 412 0.13 -13.82 -1.55
CA ILE A 412 0.11 -15.28 -1.49
C ILE A 412 1.53 -15.82 -1.26
N VAL A 413 2.55 -15.29 -1.91
CA VAL A 413 3.95 -15.67 -1.71
C VAL A 413 4.36 -15.53 -0.24
N LEU A 414 4.05 -14.40 0.39
CA LEU A 414 4.38 -14.18 1.80
C LEU A 414 3.63 -15.15 2.73
N LEU A 415 2.36 -15.40 2.45
CA LEU A 415 1.54 -16.36 3.19
C LEU A 415 2.08 -17.79 3.07
N LEU A 416 2.44 -18.23 1.86
CA LEU A 416 3.06 -19.52 1.59
C LEU A 416 4.39 -19.67 2.34
N ARG A 417 5.22 -18.64 2.31
CA ARG A 417 6.49 -18.63 3.07
C ARG A 417 6.25 -18.78 4.56
N ALA A 418 5.28 -18.06 5.12
CA ALA A 418 4.92 -18.17 6.53
C ALA A 418 4.40 -19.59 6.88
N ALA A 419 3.55 -20.18 6.04
CA ALA A 419 3.04 -21.54 6.22
C ALA A 419 4.18 -22.58 6.15
N PHE A 420 5.07 -22.45 5.18
CA PHE A 420 6.23 -23.33 5.06
C PHE A 420 7.16 -23.27 6.29
N ILE A 421 7.42 -22.05 6.82
CA ILE A 421 8.24 -21.89 8.03
C ILE A 421 7.57 -22.57 9.24
N ARG A 422 6.24 -22.43 9.39
CA ARG A 422 5.49 -23.06 10.50
C ARG A 422 5.46 -24.58 10.38
N ALA A 423 5.26 -25.08 9.14
CA ALA A 423 5.11 -26.51 8.87
C ALA A 423 6.45 -27.24 8.74
N ARG A 424 7.55 -26.50 8.61
CA ARG A 424 8.88 -27.10 8.56
C ARG A 424 9.03 -27.95 9.81
N PRO A 425 9.13 -29.29 9.69
CA PRO A 425 9.34 -30.10 10.86
C PRO A 425 10.59 -29.57 11.55
N GLU A 426 10.45 -29.15 12.79
CA GLU A 426 11.60 -28.97 13.65
C GLU A 426 12.23 -30.37 13.73
N ARG A 427 13.09 -30.72 12.78
CA ARG A 427 14.07 -31.76 13.05
C ARG A 427 14.79 -31.26 14.26
N ALA A 428 14.52 -31.89 15.41
CA ALA A 428 15.26 -31.62 16.62
C ALA A 428 16.73 -31.92 16.29
N ARG A 429 17.42 -30.85 15.80
CA ARG A 429 18.83 -30.98 15.41
C ARG A 429 19.59 -31.37 16.65
N ARG A 430 20.34 -32.47 16.57
CA ARG A 430 21.19 -32.90 17.66
C ARG A 430 22.51 -32.12 17.59
N VAL A 431 22.67 -31.18 18.49
CA VAL A 431 23.84 -30.30 18.55
C VAL A 431 24.77 -30.77 19.68
N LEU A 432 25.96 -31.23 19.34
CA LEU A 432 26.98 -31.55 20.33
C LEU A 432 27.75 -30.26 20.69
N VAL A 433 27.84 -29.97 21.96
CA VAL A 433 28.67 -28.84 22.49
C VAL A 433 29.89 -29.40 23.14
N VAL A 434 31.06 -29.18 22.53
CA VAL A 434 32.37 -29.64 23.02
C VAL A 434 33.15 -28.47 23.57
N CYS A 435 33.32 -28.42 24.89
CA CYS A 435 34.02 -27.33 25.57
C CYS A 435 34.92 -27.86 26.67
N PRO A 436 36.25 -27.71 26.56
CA PRO A 436 37.20 -28.16 27.60
C PRO A 436 37.30 -27.21 28.80
N SER A 437 36.67 -26.04 28.76
CA SER A 437 36.86 -24.95 29.72
C SER A 437 36.12 -25.12 31.06
N GLY A 438 35.58 -26.32 31.35
CA GLY A 438 34.88 -26.62 32.59
C GLY A 438 33.39 -26.32 32.61
N ILE A 439 32.72 -26.79 33.69
CA ILE A 439 31.25 -26.83 33.79
C ILE A 439 30.60 -25.43 33.67
N ALA A 440 31.12 -24.43 34.37
CA ALA A 440 30.52 -23.10 34.42
C ALA A 440 30.52 -22.41 33.06
N THR A 441 31.63 -22.46 32.33
CA THR A 441 31.78 -21.88 30.99
C THR A 441 30.86 -22.58 30.00
N THR A 442 30.78 -23.90 30.07
CA THR A 442 29.93 -24.70 29.17
C THR A 442 28.45 -24.45 29.43
N GLN A 443 28.03 -24.40 30.70
CA GLN A 443 26.66 -24.07 31.05
C GLN A 443 26.26 -22.66 30.59
N LEU A 444 27.14 -21.68 30.74
CA LEU A 444 26.90 -20.33 30.26
C LEU A 444 26.75 -20.29 28.72
N LEU A 445 27.66 -21.01 28.01
CA LEU A 445 27.59 -21.11 26.55
C LEU A 445 26.23 -21.72 26.10
N VAL A 446 25.85 -22.86 26.68
CA VAL A 446 24.57 -23.53 26.36
C VAL A 446 23.36 -22.65 26.70
N ALA A 447 23.39 -21.95 27.85
CA ALA A 447 22.33 -21.04 28.22
C ALA A 447 22.18 -19.88 27.20
N ARG A 448 23.28 -19.33 26.72
CA ARG A 448 23.32 -18.29 25.69
C ARG A 448 22.86 -18.81 24.34
N LEU A 449 23.28 -20.00 23.92
CA LEU A 449 22.81 -20.65 22.70
C LEU A 449 21.30 -20.83 22.74
N ARG A 450 20.72 -21.34 23.83
CA ARG A 450 19.27 -21.49 24.02
C ARG A 450 18.54 -20.16 23.98
N ALA A 451 19.07 -19.14 24.62
CA ALA A 451 18.45 -17.83 24.69
C ALA A 451 18.49 -17.06 23.35
N ARG A 452 19.57 -17.20 22.57
CA ARG A 452 19.80 -16.45 21.34
C ARG A 452 19.35 -17.20 20.08
N LEU A 453 19.43 -18.55 20.12
CA LEU A 453 19.15 -19.44 18.99
C LEU A 453 18.24 -20.60 19.43
N PRO A 454 17.00 -20.33 19.88
CA PRO A 454 16.11 -21.35 20.43
C PRO A 454 15.75 -22.46 19.43
N ARG A 455 15.88 -22.19 18.11
CA ARG A 455 15.63 -23.17 17.04
C ARG A 455 16.86 -23.96 16.60
N LEU A 456 17.99 -23.82 17.26
CA LEU A 456 19.22 -24.52 16.86
C LEU A 456 19.14 -26.04 17.09
N GLY A 457 18.37 -26.47 18.09
CA GLY A 457 18.12 -27.89 18.36
C GLY A 457 18.30 -28.29 19.82
N THR A 458 18.46 -29.61 20.06
CA THR A 458 18.76 -30.16 21.38
C THR A 458 20.27 -30.20 21.61
N PHE A 459 20.69 -29.68 22.74
CA PHE A 459 22.14 -29.60 23.09
C PHE A 459 22.55 -30.77 23.97
N GLU A 460 23.54 -31.52 23.51
CA GLU A 460 24.27 -32.52 24.31
C GLU A 460 25.69 -32.01 24.58
N VAL A 461 26.03 -31.85 25.85
CA VAL A 461 27.36 -31.37 26.24
C VAL A 461 28.28 -32.56 26.41
N LEU A 462 29.43 -32.49 25.77
CA LEU A 462 30.44 -33.54 25.80
C LEU A 462 31.83 -32.98 26.17
N SER A 463 32.62 -33.80 26.88
CA SER A 463 34.06 -33.57 26.95
C SER A 463 34.72 -34.00 25.63
N MET A 464 35.89 -33.46 25.34
CA MET A 464 36.67 -33.92 24.17
C MET A 464 36.97 -35.44 24.22
N ARG A 465 37.08 -36.02 25.42
CA ARG A 465 37.35 -37.45 25.63
C ARG A 465 36.14 -38.35 25.30
N ASP A 466 34.92 -37.81 25.37
CA ASP A 466 33.68 -38.53 25.14
C ASP A 466 33.25 -38.45 23.67
N LEU A 467 33.93 -37.64 22.88
CA LEU A 467 33.65 -37.51 21.44
C LEU A 467 34.18 -38.74 20.69
N ASN A 468 33.28 -39.56 20.19
CA ASN A 468 33.59 -40.75 19.44
C ASN A 468 32.84 -40.82 18.10
N ALA A 469 33.23 -41.72 17.21
CA ALA A 469 32.67 -41.83 15.87
C ALA A 469 31.12 -42.01 15.85
N GLY A 470 30.56 -42.75 16.82
CA GLY A 470 29.12 -42.98 16.91
C GLY A 470 28.32 -41.69 17.27
N ARG A 471 28.85 -40.88 18.19
CA ARG A 471 28.24 -39.61 18.56
C ARG A 471 28.38 -38.59 17.44
N ILE A 472 29.56 -38.54 16.80
CA ILE A 472 29.78 -37.66 15.64
C ILE A 472 28.79 -38.01 14.51
N ALA A 473 28.61 -39.29 14.20
CA ALA A 473 27.70 -39.74 13.15
C ALA A 473 26.19 -39.45 13.45
N SER A 474 25.86 -39.28 14.74
CA SER A 474 24.48 -39.01 15.19
C SER A 474 24.18 -37.50 15.36
N ALA A 475 25.18 -36.64 15.16
CA ALA A 475 25.04 -35.20 15.32
C ALA A 475 24.77 -34.50 13.98
N ASP A 476 23.94 -33.47 14.01
CA ASP A 476 23.72 -32.58 12.87
C ASP A 476 24.71 -31.41 12.87
N LEU A 477 25.22 -31.03 14.06
CA LEU A 477 26.20 -29.95 14.26
C LEU A 477 27.06 -30.21 15.49
N ILE A 478 28.32 -29.87 15.38
CA ILE A 478 29.25 -29.81 16.53
C ILE A 478 29.64 -28.35 16.76
N ILE A 479 29.31 -27.81 17.92
CA ILE A 479 29.78 -26.50 18.39
C ILE A 479 30.96 -26.73 19.33
N THR A 480 32.10 -26.10 19.06
CA THR A 480 33.28 -26.25 19.86
C THR A 480 33.90 -24.91 20.24
N THR A 481 34.56 -24.82 21.39
CA THR A 481 35.28 -23.61 21.79
C THR A 481 36.79 -23.70 21.48
N VAL A 482 37.24 -24.82 20.94
CA VAL A 482 38.65 -25.07 20.56
C VAL A 482 38.69 -25.69 19.14
N SER A 483 39.81 -25.61 18.49
CA SER A 483 40.01 -26.28 17.21
C SER A 483 39.87 -27.79 17.37
N LEU A 484 38.99 -28.40 16.56
CA LEU A 484 38.69 -29.82 16.59
C LEU A 484 39.10 -30.45 15.26
N THR A 485 39.90 -31.50 15.31
CA THR A 485 40.24 -32.27 14.14
C THR A 485 39.39 -33.54 14.15
N LEU A 486 38.47 -33.65 13.20
CA LEU A 486 37.61 -34.83 13.02
C LEU A 486 38.27 -35.83 12.06
N PRO A 487 37.90 -37.15 12.14
CA PRO A 487 38.25 -38.12 11.11
C PRO A 487 37.75 -37.71 9.71
N ALA A 488 38.52 -37.99 8.67
CA ALA A 488 38.18 -37.63 7.30
C ALA A 488 36.83 -38.24 6.80
N THR A 489 36.29 -39.22 7.51
CA THR A 489 34.98 -39.87 7.23
C THR A 489 33.80 -39.19 7.92
N ALA A 490 34.02 -38.13 8.72
CA ALA A 490 32.98 -37.45 9.44
C ALA A 490 32.23 -36.46 8.51
N ILE A 491 30.92 -36.68 8.32
CA ILE A 491 30.04 -35.83 7.54
C ILE A 491 29.18 -35.00 8.52
N VAL A 492 29.82 -34.18 9.32
CA VAL A 492 29.15 -33.28 10.28
C VAL A 492 29.80 -31.91 10.25
N ASP A 493 28.99 -30.88 10.27
CA ASP A 493 29.49 -29.51 10.32
C ASP A 493 30.05 -29.20 11.71
N VAL A 494 31.17 -28.48 11.73
CA VAL A 494 31.83 -28.02 12.97
C VAL A 494 31.94 -26.52 12.95
N ILE A 495 31.35 -25.87 13.95
CA ILE A 495 31.45 -24.42 14.10
C ILE A 495 32.22 -24.13 15.42
N GLN A 496 33.37 -23.49 15.28
CA GLN A 496 34.10 -23.01 16.43
C GLN A 496 33.56 -21.66 16.88
N VAL A 497 33.22 -21.54 18.17
CA VAL A 497 32.67 -20.34 18.76
C VAL A 497 33.49 -19.86 19.94
N HIS A 498 33.45 -18.58 20.24
CA HIS A 498 34.01 -18.05 21.46
C HIS A 498 33.16 -18.51 22.67
N PRO A 499 33.76 -18.88 23.84
CA PRO A 499 32.98 -19.31 25.01
C PRO A 499 31.91 -18.33 25.46
N MET A 500 32.07 -17.04 25.17
CA MET A 500 31.12 -15.98 25.49
C MET A 500 30.11 -15.73 24.38
N LEU A 501 30.10 -16.50 23.29
CA LEU A 501 29.20 -16.40 22.15
C LEU A 501 29.14 -14.96 21.61
N LYS A 502 30.08 -14.58 20.79
CA LYS A 502 30.20 -13.25 20.19
C LYS A 502 29.17 -13.06 19.08
N PRO A 503 28.90 -11.81 18.62
CA PRO A 503 28.00 -11.55 17.50
C PRO A 503 28.35 -12.30 16.22
N GLU A 504 29.64 -12.46 15.92
CA GLU A 504 30.15 -13.20 14.76
C GLU A 504 29.76 -14.70 14.82
N ASP A 505 29.82 -15.30 16.03
CA ASP A 505 29.44 -16.70 16.27
C ASP A 505 27.94 -16.89 16.05
N ILE A 506 27.12 -15.94 16.52
CA ILE A 506 25.66 -15.95 16.31
C ILE A 506 25.35 -15.84 14.82
N ALA A 507 26.04 -14.98 14.07
CA ALA A 507 25.87 -14.85 12.64
C ALA A 507 26.21 -16.15 11.90
N ALA A 508 27.36 -16.80 12.22
CA ALA A 508 27.77 -18.07 11.63
C ALA A 508 26.75 -19.20 11.90
N LEU A 509 26.27 -19.30 13.14
CA LEU A 509 25.24 -20.28 13.51
C LEU A 509 23.89 -20.00 12.86
N THR A 510 23.51 -18.73 12.71
CA THR A 510 22.30 -18.33 12.00
C THR A 510 22.38 -18.67 10.51
N GLN A 511 23.53 -18.42 9.89
CA GLN A 511 23.78 -18.79 8.49
C GLN A 511 23.71 -20.30 8.29
N TRP A 512 24.24 -21.10 9.24
CA TRP A 512 24.15 -22.55 9.18
C TRP A 512 22.70 -23.07 9.31
N MET A 513 21.86 -22.36 10.08
CA MET A 513 20.44 -22.72 10.24
C MET A 513 19.58 -22.36 9.03
N ALA A 514 20.00 -21.39 8.20
CA ALA A 514 19.24 -20.89 7.05
C ALA A 514 19.21 -21.91 5.91
#